data_082a88063d94aa4b097d9b98c32791c1
#
_entry.id   082a88063d94aa4b097d9b98c32791c1
#
_cell.length_a   1.000
_cell.length_b   1.000
_cell.length_c   1.000
_cell.angle_alpha   90.00
_cell.angle_beta   90.00
_cell.angle_gamma   90.00
#
_symmetry.space_group_name_H-M   'P 1'
#
loop_
_entity.id
_entity.type
_entity.pdbx_description
1 polymer ?
#
loop_
_entity_poly.entity_id
_entity_poly.type
_entity_poly.pdbx_seq_one_letter_code
_entity_poly.pdbx_strand_id
1 'polypeptide(L)'
;MEVKFIKASPTENMTLLIETPVAREKQLAVAERLIAYGSVYAEQAGYIEEAENPAAEKRLQMMAGEFCGNASLSLAAWLAQKKNLQIGEKTEITLEVSGAEELVRCEMKREAEHRFLGRVAMPLPQTIEKRAFTLDGERIELTVVVFAGITHILVPASLWGENAAKKGGTRGKGLGEGAAACVWASAV
;
A
#
# COMPACT_ATOMS: atom_id res chain seq x y z
N MET A 1 -20.88 -15.22 -3.35
CA MET A 1 -20.72 -14.14 -2.35
C MET A 1 -20.70 -12.84 -3.10
N GLU A 2 -21.53 -11.90 -2.74
CA GLU A 2 -21.50 -10.52 -3.26
C GLU A 2 -20.46 -9.73 -2.47
N VAL A 3 -19.63 -8.94 -3.17
CA VAL A 3 -18.57 -8.12 -2.55
C VAL A 3 -18.77 -6.68 -2.94
N LYS A 4 -18.95 -5.80 -1.96
CA LYS A 4 -18.99 -4.35 -2.13
C LYS A 4 -17.57 -3.80 -1.96
N PHE A 5 -17.15 -2.94 -2.88
CA PHE A 5 -15.83 -2.34 -2.85
C PHE A 5 -15.82 -0.97 -3.50
N ILE A 6 -14.80 -0.19 -3.19
CA ILE A 6 -14.43 1.06 -3.86
C ILE A 6 -13.13 0.79 -4.62
N LYS A 7 -13.05 1.24 -5.88
CA LYS A 7 -11.80 1.24 -6.63
C LYS A 7 -11.25 2.66 -6.69
N ALA A 8 -10.06 2.85 -6.18
CA ALA A 8 -9.33 4.11 -6.20
C ALA A 8 -8.04 3.97 -7.01
N SER A 9 -7.53 5.10 -7.52
CA SER A 9 -6.26 5.13 -8.26
C SER A 9 -5.36 6.24 -7.70
N PRO A 10 -4.81 6.04 -6.47
CA PRO A 10 -3.85 6.98 -5.90
C PRO A 10 -2.53 6.87 -6.67
N THR A 11 -2.11 7.98 -7.32
CA THR A 11 -0.83 8.03 -8.06
C THR A 11 -0.63 6.85 -9.04
N GLU A 12 -1.70 6.50 -9.78
CA GLU A 12 -1.76 5.39 -10.75
C GLU A 12 -1.60 3.98 -10.15
N ASN A 13 -1.58 3.85 -8.81
CA ASN A 13 -1.52 2.57 -8.10
C ASN A 13 -2.94 2.10 -7.73
N MET A 14 -3.58 1.33 -8.60
CA MET A 14 -4.97 0.92 -8.43
C MET A 14 -5.18 0.08 -7.17
N THR A 15 -6.05 0.58 -6.31
CA THR A 15 -6.34 0.00 -4.99
C THR A 15 -7.83 -0.33 -4.87
N LEU A 16 -8.15 -1.53 -4.40
CA LEU A 16 -9.51 -1.89 -3.97
C LEU A 16 -9.65 -1.73 -2.46
N LEU A 17 -10.70 -1.04 -2.03
CA LEU A 17 -11.12 -0.98 -0.63
C LEU A 17 -12.40 -1.78 -0.50
N ILE A 18 -12.33 -2.91 0.20
CA ILE A 18 -13.44 -3.87 0.34
C ILE A 18 -14.24 -3.52 1.58
N GLU A 19 -15.55 -3.22 1.39
CA GLU A 19 -16.48 -2.89 2.47
C GLU A 19 -17.15 -4.14 3.06
N THR A 20 -17.30 -5.22 2.26
CA THR A 20 -17.94 -6.45 2.73
C THR A 20 -17.06 -7.13 3.78
N PRO A 21 -17.57 -7.40 4.97
CA PRO A 21 -16.83 -8.13 5.99
C PRO A 21 -16.45 -9.54 5.50
N VAL A 22 -15.18 -9.89 5.62
CA VAL A 22 -14.62 -11.19 5.27
C VAL A 22 -13.77 -11.69 6.43
N ALA A 23 -13.96 -12.94 6.83
CA ALA A 23 -13.16 -13.55 7.89
C ALA A 23 -11.66 -13.49 7.55
N ARG A 24 -10.83 -13.16 8.54
CA ARG A 24 -9.40 -12.82 8.37
C ARG A 24 -8.65 -13.86 7.53
N GLU A 25 -8.88 -15.13 7.80
CA GLU A 25 -8.24 -16.26 7.10
C GLU A 25 -8.63 -16.39 5.62
N LYS A 26 -9.70 -15.71 5.18
CA LYS A 26 -10.18 -15.71 3.80
C LYS A 26 -9.85 -14.43 3.03
N GLN A 27 -9.40 -13.39 3.74
CA GLN A 27 -9.19 -12.06 3.16
C GLN A 27 -8.20 -12.12 1.99
N LEU A 28 -7.05 -12.75 2.16
CA LEU A 28 -6.03 -12.86 1.11
C LEU A 28 -6.61 -13.52 -0.15
N ALA A 29 -7.25 -14.68 -0.01
CA ALA A 29 -7.77 -15.43 -1.15
C ALA A 29 -8.90 -14.69 -1.89
N VAL A 30 -9.76 -13.95 -1.16
CA VAL A 30 -10.81 -13.12 -1.78
C VAL A 30 -10.19 -11.93 -2.51
N ALA A 31 -9.23 -11.24 -1.90
CA ALA A 31 -8.53 -10.11 -2.50
C ALA A 31 -7.78 -10.52 -3.77
N GLU A 32 -7.01 -11.62 -3.76
CA GLU A 32 -6.29 -12.13 -4.94
C GLU A 32 -7.21 -12.39 -6.13
N ARG A 33 -8.40 -12.95 -5.88
CA ARG A 33 -9.39 -13.17 -6.94
C ARG A 33 -9.95 -11.87 -7.51
N LEU A 34 -10.16 -10.85 -6.66
CA LEU A 34 -10.68 -9.55 -7.10
C LEU A 34 -9.64 -8.76 -7.89
N ILE A 35 -8.39 -8.72 -7.43
CA ILE A 35 -7.33 -7.97 -8.10
C ILE A 35 -6.83 -8.62 -9.40
N ALA A 36 -7.19 -9.87 -9.65
CA ALA A 36 -6.77 -10.58 -10.86
C ALA A 36 -7.19 -9.83 -12.14
N TYR A 37 -6.36 -9.90 -13.19
CA TYR A 37 -6.58 -9.23 -14.47
C TYR A 37 -7.96 -9.55 -15.10
N GLY A 38 -8.42 -10.78 -14.99
CA GLY A 38 -9.72 -11.24 -15.50
C GLY A 38 -10.92 -10.90 -14.60
N SER A 39 -10.72 -10.12 -13.52
CA SER A 39 -11.77 -9.71 -12.59
C SER A 39 -11.86 -8.18 -12.53
N VAL A 40 -11.73 -7.56 -11.35
CA VAL A 40 -11.80 -6.10 -11.19
C VAL A 40 -10.51 -5.42 -11.63
N TYR A 41 -9.40 -6.12 -11.59
CA TYR A 41 -8.05 -5.67 -11.91
C TYR A 41 -7.60 -4.50 -11.04
N ALA A 42 -6.72 -4.78 -10.11
CA ALA A 42 -6.06 -3.77 -9.28
C ALA A 42 -4.69 -4.30 -8.85
N GLU A 43 -3.87 -3.45 -8.27
CA GLU A 43 -2.51 -3.82 -7.84
C GLU A 43 -2.49 -4.29 -6.40
N GLN A 44 -3.48 -3.87 -5.61
CA GLN A 44 -3.59 -4.19 -4.19
C GLN A 44 -5.04 -4.09 -3.72
N ALA A 45 -5.31 -4.70 -2.57
CA ALA A 45 -6.59 -4.59 -1.89
C ALA A 45 -6.41 -4.46 -0.37
N GLY A 46 -7.34 -3.74 0.25
CA GLY A 46 -7.48 -3.65 1.69
C GLY A 46 -8.95 -3.73 2.09
N TYR A 47 -9.20 -4.11 3.34
CA TYR A 47 -10.52 -4.23 3.94
C TYR A 47 -10.78 -3.04 4.85
N ILE A 48 -11.96 -2.46 4.72
CA ILE A 48 -12.44 -1.41 5.63
C ILE A 48 -13.10 -2.11 6.81
N GLU A 49 -12.54 -1.93 7.99
CA GLU A 49 -13.01 -2.54 9.23
C GLU A 49 -13.31 -1.46 10.28
N GLU A 50 -14.06 -1.83 11.32
CA GLU A 50 -14.20 -0.96 12.48
C GLU A 50 -12.86 -0.87 13.20
N ALA A 51 -12.49 0.34 13.63
CA ALA A 51 -11.27 0.55 14.39
C ALA A 51 -11.43 0.01 15.83
N GLU A 52 -10.39 -0.59 16.36
CA GLU A 52 -10.32 -0.97 17.77
C GLU A 52 -9.96 0.23 18.65
N ASN A 53 -9.14 1.14 18.14
CA ASN A 53 -8.77 2.37 18.82
C ASN A 53 -9.84 3.45 18.57
N PRO A 54 -10.49 3.99 19.64
CA PRO A 54 -11.56 4.99 19.49
C PRO A 54 -11.09 6.33 18.90
N ALA A 55 -9.79 6.59 18.82
CA ALA A 55 -9.24 7.78 18.18
C ALA A 55 -9.11 7.63 16.65
N ALA A 56 -9.31 6.43 16.11
CA ALA A 56 -9.32 6.18 14.69
C ALA A 56 -10.76 6.11 14.15
N GLU A 57 -10.97 6.62 12.94
CA GLU A 57 -12.29 6.61 12.33
C GLU A 57 -12.65 5.24 11.72
N LYS A 58 -11.67 4.56 11.19
CA LYS A 58 -11.77 3.21 10.61
C LYS A 58 -10.42 2.50 10.68
N ARG A 59 -10.49 1.18 10.53
CA ARG A 59 -9.32 0.34 10.33
C ARG A 59 -9.18 -0.03 8.86
N LEU A 60 -7.96 0.09 8.34
CA LEU A 60 -7.55 -0.44 7.06
C LEU A 60 -6.72 -1.71 7.28
N GLN A 61 -7.26 -2.83 6.87
CA GLN A 61 -6.52 -4.09 6.89
C GLN A 61 -6.08 -4.44 5.47
N MET A 62 -4.81 -4.32 5.17
CA MET A 62 -4.27 -4.74 3.88
C MET A 62 -4.29 -6.26 3.74
N MET A 63 -4.42 -6.75 2.51
CA MET A 63 -4.58 -8.18 2.19
C MET A 63 -3.44 -9.06 2.68
N ALA A 64 -2.21 -8.54 2.77
CA ALA A 64 -1.04 -9.25 3.29
C ALA A 64 -0.59 -8.72 4.67
N GLY A 65 -1.35 -7.81 5.29
CA GLY A 65 -1.06 -7.26 6.62
C GLY A 65 0.00 -6.17 6.64
N GLU A 66 0.48 -5.73 5.50
CA GLU A 66 1.49 -4.67 5.34
C GLU A 66 0.89 -3.27 5.57
N PHE A 67 1.76 -2.28 5.77
CA PHE A 67 1.38 -0.87 5.68
C PHE A 67 1.37 -0.42 4.21
N CYS A 68 0.33 0.35 3.83
CA CYS A 68 0.26 0.95 2.50
C CYS A 68 -0.25 2.40 2.55
N GLY A 69 0.63 3.36 2.25
CA GLY A 69 0.30 4.78 2.21
C GLY A 69 -0.76 5.13 1.16
N ASN A 70 -0.69 4.51 -0.03
CA ASN A 70 -1.68 4.73 -1.10
C ASN A 70 -3.08 4.24 -0.70
N ALA A 71 -3.18 3.08 -0.08
CA ALA A 71 -4.45 2.56 0.41
C ALA A 71 -4.99 3.41 1.58
N SER A 72 -4.11 3.88 2.47
CA SER A 72 -4.48 4.79 3.57
C SER A 72 -5.07 6.11 3.03
N LEU A 73 -4.42 6.73 2.03
CA LEU A 73 -4.94 7.92 1.37
C LEU A 73 -6.25 7.66 0.63
N SER A 74 -6.41 6.50 0.01
CA SER A 74 -7.66 6.12 -0.66
C SER A 74 -8.82 5.99 0.33
N LEU A 75 -8.60 5.34 1.48
CA LEU A 75 -9.60 5.24 2.54
C LEU A 75 -9.91 6.60 3.14
N ALA A 76 -8.90 7.43 3.41
CA ALA A 76 -9.09 8.78 3.92
C ALA A 76 -9.90 9.67 2.95
N ALA A 77 -9.64 9.58 1.63
CA ALA A 77 -10.40 10.29 0.61
C ALA A 77 -11.87 9.85 0.59
N TRP A 78 -12.13 8.55 0.67
CA TRP A 78 -13.48 8.02 0.73
C TRP A 78 -14.22 8.48 2.00
N LEU A 79 -13.58 8.47 3.17
CA LEU A 79 -14.16 8.97 4.41
C LEU A 79 -14.45 10.48 4.33
N ALA A 80 -13.51 11.26 3.78
CA ALA A 80 -13.71 12.70 3.55
C ALA A 80 -14.91 12.97 2.62
N GLN A 81 -15.08 12.16 1.58
CA GLN A 81 -16.25 12.24 0.70
C GLN A 81 -17.54 11.88 1.43
N LYS A 82 -17.55 10.85 2.26
CA LYS A 82 -18.69 10.47 3.11
C LYS A 82 -19.08 11.57 4.09
N LYS A 83 -18.13 12.35 4.58
CA LYS A 83 -18.35 13.54 5.43
C LYS A 83 -18.81 14.76 4.65
N ASN A 84 -19.05 14.65 3.33
CA ASN A 84 -19.44 15.76 2.45
C ASN A 84 -18.45 16.93 2.43
N LEU A 85 -17.14 16.65 2.57
CA LEU A 85 -16.10 17.66 2.45
C LEU A 85 -16.29 18.45 1.14
N GLN A 86 -16.36 19.78 1.21
CA GLN A 86 -16.59 20.62 0.03
C GLN A 86 -15.31 20.81 -0.79
N ILE A 87 -15.45 21.15 -2.08
CA ILE A 87 -14.30 21.44 -2.94
C ILE A 87 -13.52 22.62 -2.36
N GLY A 88 -12.21 22.45 -2.22
CA GLY A 88 -11.29 23.42 -1.61
C GLY A 88 -11.08 23.23 -0.11
N GLU A 89 -11.97 22.53 0.58
CA GLU A 89 -11.84 22.28 2.02
C GLU A 89 -10.79 21.21 2.33
N LYS A 90 -10.29 21.27 3.56
CA LYS A 90 -9.33 20.32 4.12
C LYS A 90 -9.92 19.63 5.35
N THR A 91 -9.50 18.40 5.59
CA THR A 91 -9.82 17.65 6.80
C THR A 91 -8.66 16.73 7.17
N GLU A 92 -8.57 16.36 8.42
CA GLU A 92 -7.68 15.29 8.89
C GLU A 92 -8.53 14.04 9.17
N ILE A 93 -8.03 12.90 8.75
CA ILE A 93 -8.61 11.58 8.96
C ILE A 93 -7.55 10.73 9.69
N THR A 94 -7.93 10.18 10.82
CA THR A 94 -7.06 9.26 11.58
C THR A 94 -7.51 7.83 11.35
N LEU A 95 -6.58 6.96 10.98
CA LEU A 95 -6.81 5.57 10.65
C LEU A 95 -5.98 4.64 11.55
N GLU A 96 -6.53 3.48 11.82
CA GLU A 96 -5.79 2.32 12.26
C GLU A 96 -5.42 1.50 11.02
N VAL A 97 -4.13 1.20 10.80
CA VAL A 97 -3.67 0.58 9.55
C VAL A 97 -2.80 -0.62 9.87
N SER A 98 -3.05 -1.75 9.22
CA SER A 98 -2.17 -2.93 9.32
C SER A 98 -0.72 -2.58 8.98
N GLY A 99 0.25 -3.20 9.65
CA GLY A 99 1.67 -2.94 9.46
C GLY A 99 2.16 -1.58 9.99
N ALA A 100 1.29 -0.80 10.66
CA ALA A 100 1.67 0.39 11.42
C ALA A 100 1.42 0.14 12.91
N GLU A 101 2.37 0.52 13.77
CA GLU A 101 2.25 0.43 15.22
C GLU A 101 1.44 1.60 15.80
N GLU A 102 1.55 2.76 15.15
CA GLU A 102 0.88 3.99 15.55
C GLU A 102 -0.31 4.30 14.62
N LEU A 103 -1.22 5.14 15.12
CA LEU A 103 -2.31 5.65 14.31
C LEU A 103 -1.78 6.50 13.14
N VAL A 104 -2.34 6.29 11.97
CA VAL A 104 -1.94 6.94 10.73
C VAL A 104 -2.82 8.16 10.47
N ARG A 105 -2.21 9.34 10.41
CA ARG A 105 -2.89 10.60 10.11
C ARG A 105 -2.78 10.91 8.62
N CYS A 106 -3.92 11.21 8.02
CA CYS A 106 -4.05 11.58 6.63
C CYS A 106 -4.68 12.98 6.54
N GLU A 107 -3.93 13.96 6.03
CA GLU A 107 -4.48 15.26 5.67
C GLU A 107 -5.07 15.18 4.28
N MET A 108 -6.34 15.51 4.12
CA MET A 108 -7.06 15.43 2.84
C MET A 108 -7.59 16.81 2.44
N LYS A 109 -7.43 17.16 1.15
CA LYS A 109 -8.06 18.31 0.51
C LYS A 109 -8.87 17.85 -0.68
N ARG A 110 -10.14 18.22 -0.74
CA ARG A 110 -10.95 17.94 -1.93
C ARG A 110 -10.65 18.96 -3.02
N GLU A 111 -10.18 18.52 -4.18
CA GLU A 111 -9.87 19.40 -5.30
C GLU A 111 -10.95 19.41 -6.39
N ALA A 112 -11.68 18.31 -6.55
CA ALA A 112 -12.80 18.17 -7.47
C ALA A 112 -13.76 17.08 -6.94
N GLU A 113 -14.82 16.78 -7.68
CA GLU A 113 -15.86 15.83 -7.26
C GLU A 113 -15.30 14.49 -6.78
N HIS A 114 -14.34 13.91 -7.52
CA HIS A 114 -13.71 12.63 -7.22
C HIS A 114 -12.17 12.74 -7.14
N ARG A 115 -11.63 13.94 -6.90
CA ARG A 115 -10.20 14.18 -6.82
C ARG A 115 -9.82 14.80 -5.49
N PHE A 116 -8.87 14.13 -4.83
CA PHE A 116 -8.32 14.54 -3.54
C PHE A 116 -6.81 14.68 -3.63
N LEU A 117 -6.28 15.69 -2.98
CA LEU A 117 -4.87 15.79 -2.63
C LEU A 117 -4.72 15.31 -1.20
N GLY A 118 -3.84 14.34 -0.98
CA GLY A 118 -3.63 13.75 0.33
C GLY A 118 -2.17 13.76 0.76
N ARG A 119 -1.96 13.85 2.07
CA ARG A 119 -0.68 13.67 2.74
C ARG A 119 -0.88 12.65 3.85
N VAL A 120 -0.01 11.66 3.93
CA VAL A 120 -0.03 10.61 4.95
C VAL A 120 1.26 10.62 5.76
N ALA A 121 1.13 10.45 7.08
CA ALA A 121 2.27 10.20 7.94
C ALA A 121 2.77 8.77 7.69
N MET A 122 4.02 8.64 7.21
CA MET A 122 4.63 7.33 6.95
C MET A 122 5.28 6.79 8.22
N PRO A 123 5.21 5.48 8.49
CA PRO A 123 5.99 4.85 9.54
C PRO A 123 7.49 5.09 9.34
N LEU A 124 8.22 5.18 10.43
CA LEU A 124 9.68 5.24 10.37
C LEU A 124 10.23 3.81 10.20
N PRO A 125 11.32 3.64 9.45
CA PRO A 125 11.97 2.35 9.34
C PRO A 125 12.59 1.92 10.68
N GLN A 126 12.51 0.63 10.98
CA GLN A 126 13.16 0.03 12.16
C GLN A 126 14.67 -0.02 11.96
N THR A 127 15.13 -0.38 10.76
CA THR A 127 16.55 -0.38 10.39
C THR A 127 16.75 0.02 8.94
N ILE A 128 17.90 0.66 8.68
CA ILE A 128 18.43 0.91 7.33
C ILE A 128 19.86 0.39 7.34
N GLU A 129 20.12 -0.63 6.56
CA GLU A 129 21.44 -1.28 6.52
C GLU A 129 21.81 -1.70 5.10
N LYS A 130 23.10 -1.93 4.88
CA LYS A 130 23.60 -2.53 3.65
C LYS A 130 23.76 -4.03 3.83
N ARG A 131 23.26 -4.80 2.85
CA ARG A 131 23.40 -6.25 2.81
C ARG A 131 23.98 -6.68 1.47
N ALA A 132 24.80 -7.73 1.53
CA ALA A 132 25.36 -8.37 0.34
C ALA A 132 24.34 -9.36 -0.23
N PHE A 133 24.13 -9.29 -1.54
CA PHE A 133 23.31 -10.20 -2.33
C PHE A 133 24.15 -10.80 -3.45
N THR A 134 23.72 -11.94 -3.98
CA THR A 134 24.30 -12.50 -5.20
C THR A 134 23.29 -12.36 -6.32
N LEU A 135 23.65 -11.65 -7.37
CA LEU A 135 22.82 -11.48 -8.58
C LEU A 135 23.66 -11.92 -9.77
N ASP A 136 23.16 -12.89 -10.54
CA ASP A 136 23.85 -13.48 -11.70
C ASP A 136 25.30 -13.93 -11.44
N GLY A 137 25.56 -14.42 -10.19
CA GLY A 137 26.87 -14.86 -9.75
C GLY A 137 27.80 -13.77 -9.23
N GLU A 138 27.43 -12.51 -9.34
CA GLU A 138 28.17 -11.36 -8.81
C GLU A 138 27.67 -10.96 -7.43
N ARG A 139 28.60 -10.63 -6.54
CA ARG A 139 28.28 -10.10 -5.20
C ARG A 139 28.05 -8.61 -5.30
N ILE A 140 26.84 -8.17 -4.96
CA ILE A 140 26.44 -6.76 -4.93
C ILE A 140 26.01 -6.36 -3.52
N GLU A 141 26.20 -5.09 -3.16
CA GLU A 141 25.76 -4.54 -1.89
C GLU A 141 24.55 -3.63 -2.15
N LEU A 142 23.42 -3.92 -1.50
CA LEU A 142 22.18 -3.17 -1.63
C LEU A 142 21.73 -2.63 -0.27
N THR A 143 21.06 -1.50 -0.29
CA THR A 143 20.42 -0.94 0.91
C THR A 143 19.11 -1.66 1.19
N VAL A 144 18.96 -2.15 2.40
CA VAL A 144 17.75 -2.80 2.91
C VAL A 144 17.12 -1.89 3.96
N VAL A 145 15.83 -1.57 3.77
CA VAL A 145 15.04 -0.74 4.67
C VAL A 145 13.95 -1.62 5.27
N VAL A 146 14.00 -1.83 6.57
CA VAL A 146 13.06 -2.70 7.30
C VAL A 146 12.03 -1.85 8.03
N PHE A 147 10.76 -2.12 7.78
CA PHE A 147 9.62 -1.59 8.52
C PHE A 147 8.90 -2.73 9.25
N ALA A 148 7.99 -2.41 10.15
CA ALA A 148 7.07 -3.38 10.71
C ALA A 148 6.19 -3.95 9.56
N GLY A 149 6.31 -5.25 9.29
CA GLY A 149 5.49 -5.95 8.29
C GLY A 149 5.97 -5.89 6.84
N ILE A 150 6.98 -5.06 6.48
CA ILE A 150 7.51 -5.00 5.11
C ILE A 150 9.01 -4.66 5.08
N THR A 151 9.73 -5.25 4.15
CA THR A 151 11.14 -4.94 3.90
C THR A 151 11.30 -4.45 2.46
N HIS A 152 11.96 -3.32 2.29
CA HIS A 152 12.32 -2.77 0.98
C HIS A 152 13.79 -3.01 0.70
N ILE A 153 14.10 -3.42 -0.53
CA ILE A 153 15.47 -3.51 -1.05
C ILE A 153 15.61 -2.43 -2.13
N LEU A 154 16.52 -1.49 -1.91
CA LEU A 154 16.77 -0.41 -2.86
C LEU A 154 17.77 -0.91 -3.90
N VAL A 155 17.30 -1.07 -5.13
CA VAL A 155 18.12 -1.53 -6.25
C VAL A 155 18.40 -0.33 -7.15
N PRO A 156 19.67 0.05 -7.37
CA PRO A 156 20.04 1.12 -8.30
C PRO A 156 19.52 0.82 -9.71
N ALA A 157 18.98 1.83 -10.39
CA ALA A 157 18.46 1.67 -11.75
C ALA A 157 19.50 1.14 -12.74
N SER A 158 20.79 1.46 -12.53
CA SER A 158 21.91 0.96 -13.32
C SER A 158 22.06 -0.57 -13.33
N LEU A 159 21.55 -1.26 -12.31
CA LEU A 159 21.58 -2.73 -12.24
C LEU A 159 20.43 -3.39 -13.02
N TRP A 160 19.44 -2.63 -13.50
CA TRP A 160 18.27 -3.17 -14.19
C TRP A 160 18.33 -3.07 -15.71
N GLY A 161 19.32 -2.35 -16.28
CA GLY A 161 19.42 -2.06 -17.72
C GLY A 161 18.30 -1.14 -18.22
N GLU A 162 18.33 -0.80 -19.51
CA GLU A 162 17.36 0.13 -20.13
C GLU A 162 15.89 -0.33 -20.13
N ASN A 163 15.63 -1.60 -19.84
CA ASN A 163 14.28 -2.18 -19.81
C ASN A 163 13.61 -2.17 -18.41
N ALA A 164 14.28 -1.68 -17.39
CA ALA A 164 13.76 -1.67 -16.00
C ALA A 164 12.48 -0.86 -15.87
N ALA A 165 12.40 0.28 -16.52
CA ALA A 165 11.24 1.17 -16.48
C ALA A 165 9.97 0.57 -17.13
N LYS A 166 10.13 -0.41 -18.03
CA LYS A 166 9.01 -1.08 -18.72
C LYS A 166 8.49 -2.31 -17.99
N LYS A 167 9.23 -2.84 -17.04
CA LYS A 167 8.83 -4.00 -16.21
C LYS A 167 8.45 -3.57 -14.79
N GLY A 168 7.63 -2.53 -14.67
CA GLY A 168 7.07 -2.13 -13.39
C GLY A 168 6.49 -3.34 -12.65
N GLY A 169 7.04 -3.62 -11.46
CA GLY A 169 6.40 -4.51 -10.52
C GLY A 169 6.50 -6.02 -10.77
N THR A 170 7.60 -6.55 -11.28
CA THR A 170 7.83 -7.98 -11.16
C THR A 170 8.28 -8.31 -9.74
N ARG A 171 7.42 -9.02 -8.99
CA ARG A 171 7.82 -9.76 -7.78
C ARG A 171 9.11 -10.50 -8.09
N GLY A 172 10.20 -10.13 -7.42
CA GLY A 172 11.49 -10.79 -7.58
C GLY A 172 11.39 -12.27 -7.22
N LYS A 173 11.22 -13.13 -8.20
CA LYS A 173 11.46 -14.57 -8.04
C LYS A 173 12.98 -14.73 -7.97
N GLY A 174 13.49 -14.92 -6.76
CA GLY A 174 14.92 -15.21 -6.59
C GLY A 174 15.55 -14.77 -5.27
N LEU A 175 14.85 -14.03 -4.43
CA LEU A 175 15.30 -13.70 -3.08
C LEU A 175 14.57 -14.64 -2.12
N GLY A 176 15.30 -15.52 -1.45
CA GLY A 176 14.91 -16.67 -0.65
C GLY A 176 13.56 -16.58 0.08
N GLU A 177 12.96 -17.76 0.28
CA GLU A 177 11.70 -17.96 0.98
C GLU A 177 11.67 -17.26 2.34
N GLY A 178 10.66 -16.39 2.55
CA GLY A 178 10.31 -15.89 3.89
C GLY A 178 10.11 -14.39 4.06
N ALA A 179 10.35 -13.53 3.05
CA ALA A 179 10.07 -12.11 3.16
C ALA A 179 9.26 -11.63 1.96
N ALA A 180 8.12 -10.98 2.22
CA ALA A 180 7.45 -10.18 1.19
C ALA A 180 8.38 -9.00 0.87
N ALA A 181 9.20 -9.13 -0.18
CA ALA A 181 10.11 -8.08 -0.63
C ALA A 181 9.41 -7.26 -1.69
N CYS A 182 9.21 -5.99 -1.43
CA CYS A 182 8.83 -5.01 -2.44
C CYS A 182 10.10 -4.36 -2.97
N VAL A 183 10.37 -4.53 -4.27
CA VAL A 183 11.53 -3.94 -4.93
C VAL A 183 11.10 -2.61 -5.53
N TRP A 184 11.62 -1.50 -5.02
CA TRP A 184 11.44 -0.17 -5.59
C TRP A 184 12.71 0.22 -6.32
N ALA A 185 12.61 0.52 -7.62
CA ALA A 185 13.67 1.21 -8.36
C ALA A 185 13.40 2.71 -8.29
N SER A 186 14.29 3.48 -7.63
CA SER A 186 14.29 4.93 -7.77
C SER A 186 15.31 5.31 -8.83
N ALA A 187 14.87 6.03 -9.87
CA ALA A 187 15.78 6.78 -10.72
C ALA A 187 16.17 8.07 -9.98
N VAL A 188 17.48 8.24 -9.69
CA VAL A 188 18.08 9.49 -9.28
C VAL A 188 18.70 10.10 -10.51
#